data_efe5522fc1903604f3a14374651609df
#
_entry.id   efe5522fc1903604f3a14374651609df
#
_cell.length_a   1.000
_cell.length_b   1.000
_cell.length_c   1.000
_cell.angle_alpha   90.00
_cell.angle_beta   90.00
_cell.angle_gamma   90.00
#
_symmetry.space_group_name_H-M   'P 1'
#
loop_
_entity.id
_entity.type
_entity.pdbx_description
1 polymer ?
#
loop_
_entity_poly.entity_id
_entity_poly.type
_entity_poly.pdbx_seq_one_letter_code
_entity_poly.pdbx_strand_id
1 'polypeptide(L)'
;MRLKLILPRVGATEIQRPVQCAYHGCSGQHFRLHQVVRKPLRDTRYLEVEAYRYQCLRCGRTFRVYPKGVTGAQTSLRVKGLAVLLYLLGLSYGAVSLALDALGVYLCKSSVYDTVQAVAERVPGLKREEVFAGLKTPALGGDLTSVKVNGQWLTLGLTVDDVSGLVLTVDDLAGEDTQMLREWMEPIAEAVGAQILVSDDADAFKSVADELGLEQQVCKGHVKRNTQALIDSLLPEATIDADGSLAASGVTVEQVVADLRRLGELICTRRPEDVDALADMYLRYVGSCAPEAGQKATVAYRLRLLFLDRWNLWSRLTRYRSWRGPHGETLGAR
;
A
#
# COMPACT_ATOMS: atom_id res chain seq x y z
N MET A 1 10.61 11.14 -9.07
CA MET A 1 10.23 10.67 -10.44
C MET A 1 8.76 10.98 -10.69
N ARG A 2 8.37 11.57 -11.84
CA ARG A 2 6.97 11.91 -12.15
C ARG A 2 6.43 10.82 -13.10
N LEU A 3 5.57 9.94 -12.61
CA LEU A 3 4.89 8.93 -13.45
C LEU A 3 3.97 9.64 -14.45
N LYS A 4 4.20 9.40 -15.74
CA LYS A 4 3.33 9.89 -16.81
C LYS A 4 2.46 8.73 -17.30
N LEU A 5 1.21 8.72 -16.87
CA LEU A 5 0.22 7.74 -17.34
C LEU A 5 -0.37 8.20 -18.68
N ILE A 6 -0.27 7.34 -19.68
CA ILE A 6 -0.79 7.61 -21.03
C ILE A 6 -1.87 6.58 -21.34
N LEU A 7 -3.11 7.05 -21.43
CA LEU A 7 -4.22 6.19 -21.87
C LEU A 7 -4.08 5.85 -23.36
N PRO A 8 -4.50 4.64 -23.78
CA PRO A 8 -4.50 4.23 -25.18
C PRO A 8 -5.26 5.23 -26.07
N ARG A 9 -4.66 5.61 -27.19
CA ARG A 9 -5.32 6.48 -28.18
C ARG A 9 -6.31 5.66 -29.01
N VAL A 10 -7.45 6.24 -29.32
CA VAL A 10 -8.43 5.73 -30.25
C VAL A 10 -8.41 6.64 -31.49
N GLY A 11 -8.07 6.08 -32.65
CA GLY A 11 -8.09 6.78 -33.92
C GLY A 11 -9.35 6.40 -34.69
N ALA A 12 -10.30 7.32 -34.85
CA ALA A 12 -11.60 7.01 -35.47
C ALA A 12 -11.49 6.54 -36.95
N THR A 13 -10.45 7.00 -37.66
CA THR A 13 -10.25 6.76 -39.10
C THR A 13 -8.91 6.12 -39.44
N GLU A 14 -8.05 5.87 -38.45
CA GLU A 14 -6.70 5.29 -38.66
C GLU A 14 -6.77 3.76 -38.78
N ILE A 15 -7.21 3.26 -39.93
CA ILE A 15 -7.28 1.83 -40.21
C ILE A 15 -6.08 1.42 -41.06
N GLN A 16 -5.22 0.55 -40.53
CA GLN A 16 -4.12 -0.01 -41.27
C GLN A 16 -4.60 -1.17 -42.14
N ARG A 17 -4.16 -1.19 -43.41
CA ARG A 17 -4.44 -2.31 -44.28
C ARG A 17 -3.77 -3.57 -43.74
N PRO A 18 -4.45 -4.74 -43.71
CA PRO A 18 -3.85 -5.96 -43.21
C PRO A 18 -2.67 -6.39 -44.10
N VAL A 19 -1.60 -6.88 -43.47
CA VAL A 19 -0.41 -7.41 -44.17
C VAL A 19 -0.46 -8.93 -44.33
N GLN A 20 -1.23 -9.61 -43.45
CA GLN A 20 -1.38 -11.06 -43.43
C GLN A 20 -2.82 -11.45 -43.09
N CYS A 21 -3.26 -12.61 -43.55
CA CYS A 21 -4.58 -13.14 -43.24
C CYS A 21 -4.73 -13.43 -41.76
N ALA A 22 -5.86 -13.03 -41.17
CA ALA A 22 -6.14 -13.22 -39.73
C ALA A 22 -6.48 -14.67 -39.36
N TYR A 23 -6.64 -15.56 -40.33
CA TYR A 23 -6.98 -16.96 -40.06
C TYR A 23 -5.72 -17.81 -39.95
N HIS A 24 -5.64 -18.59 -38.88
CA HIS A 24 -4.56 -19.53 -38.66
C HIS A 24 -4.43 -20.49 -39.85
N GLY A 25 -3.19 -20.78 -40.26
CA GLY A 25 -2.88 -21.68 -41.41
C GLY A 25 -3.02 -21.04 -42.80
N CYS A 26 -3.38 -19.73 -42.90
CA CYS A 26 -3.43 -19.03 -44.17
C CYS A 26 -2.31 -17.99 -44.29
N SER A 27 -1.42 -18.15 -45.25
CA SER A 27 -0.32 -17.21 -45.58
C SER A 27 -0.73 -16.16 -46.63
N GLY A 28 -2.03 -15.88 -46.81
CA GLY A 28 -2.53 -14.90 -47.78
C GLY A 28 -2.10 -13.48 -47.40
N GLN A 29 -1.60 -12.71 -48.37
CA GLN A 29 -1.14 -11.32 -48.23
C GLN A 29 -1.91 -10.34 -49.11
N HIS A 30 -2.82 -10.83 -49.96
CA HIS A 30 -3.64 -10.01 -50.84
C HIS A 30 -5.08 -10.01 -50.39
N PHE A 31 -5.64 -8.78 -50.25
CA PHE A 31 -6.96 -8.56 -49.69
C PHE A 31 -7.77 -7.60 -50.57
N ARG A 32 -9.05 -7.89 -50.73
CA ARG A 32 -10.03 -6.99 -51.31
C ARG A 32 -10.89 -6.41 -50.20
N LEU A 33 -11.09 -5.08 -50.17
CA LEU A 33 -12.09 -4.44 -49.29
C LEU A 33 -13.48 -4.94 -49.72
N HIS A 34 -14.13 -5.64 -48.80
CA HIS A 34 -15.44 -6.23 -49.03
C HIS A 34 -16.56 -5.31 -48.59
N GLN A 35 -16.40 -4.64 -47.43
CA GLN A 35 -17.41 -3.79 -46.84
C GLN A 35 -16.78 -2.83 -45.84
N VAL A 36 -17.36 -1.60 -45.76
CA VAL A 36 -17.17 -0.67 -44.64
C VAL A 36 -18.34 -0.83 -43.69
N VAL A 37 -18.09 -1.02 -42.41
CA VAL A 37 -19.12 -1.29 -41.41
C VAL A 37 -19.00 -0.26 -40.29
N ARG A 38 -20.10 0.39 -39.94
CA ARG A 38 -20.19 1.23 -38.72
C ARG A 38 -20.29 0.32 -37.51
N LYS A 39 -19.40 0.54 -36.53
CA LYS A 39 -19.33 -0.21 -35.30
C LYS A 39 -19.64 0.70 -34.14
N PRO A 40 -20.73 0.44 -33.37
CA PRO A 40 -20.97 1.12 -32.10
C PRO A 40 -19.79 0.92 -31.14
N LEU A 41 -19.40 1.99 -30.47
CA LEU A 41 -18.25 1.98 -29.56
C LEU A 41 -18.62 2.67 -28.24
N ARG A 42 -18.27 2.03 -27.14
CA ARG A 42 -18.26 2.65 -25.80
C ARG A 42 -16.90 3.31 -25.60
N ASP A 43 -16.86 4.62 -25.78
CA ASP A 43 -15.64 5.43 -25.65
C ASP A 43 -16.01 6.83 -25.15
N THR A 44 -15.07 7.51 -24.50
CA THR A 44 -15.29 8.87 -23.96
C THR A 44 -15.38 9.96 -25.04
N ARG A 45 -15.08 9.65 -26.30
CA ARG A 45 -15.08 10.61 -27.41
C ARG A 45 -15.86 10.15 -28.64
N TYR A 46 -15.98 8.84 -28.85
CA TYR A 46 -16.57 8.28 -30.06
C TYR A 46 -17.70 7.32 -29.70
N LEU A 47 -18.89 7.56 -30.26
CA LEU A 47 -20.03 6.66 -30.10
C LEU A 47 -20.01 5.54 -31.13
N GLU A 48 -19.38 5.77 -32.27
CA GLU A 48 -19.18 4.79 -33.35
C GLU A 48 -17.86 5.02 -34.06
N VAL A 49 -17.35 4.00 -34.71
CA VAL A 49 -16.18 4.05 -35.59
C VAL A 49 -16.43 3.22 -36.84
N GLU A 50 -15.69 3.49 -37.91
CA GLU A 50 -15.67 2.60 -39.09
C GLU A 50 -14.78 1.41 -38.83
N ALA A 51 -15.20 0.25 -39.30
CA ALA A 51 -14.40 -0.97 -39.36
C ALA A 51 -14.44 -1.51 -40.80
N TYR A 52 -13.29 -1.95 -41.30
CA TYR A 52 -13.18 -2.44 -42.65
C TYR A 52 -13.19 -3.96 -42.66
N ARG A 53 -14.10 -4.54 -43.46
CA ARG A 53 -14.18 -5.97 -43.69
C ARG A 53 -13.39 -6.32 -44.97
N TYR A 54 -12.32 -7.07 -44.83
CA TYR A 54 -11.50 -7.52 -45.92
C TYR A 54 -11.79 -8.99 -46.26
N GLN A 55 -11.70 -9.33 -47.51
CA GLN A 55 -11.70 -10.72 -48.01
C GLN A 55 -10.28 -11.10 -48.41
N CYS A 56 -9.77 -12.21 -47.87
CA CYS A 56 -8.50 -12.78 -48.28
C CYS A 56 -8.66 -13.45 -49.63
N LEU A 57 -7.85 -13.06 -50.61
CA LEU A 57 -7.92 -13.62 -51.95
C LEU A 57 -7.38 -15.07 -52.05
N ARG A 58 -6.64 -15.52 -51.02
CA ARG A 58 -6.12 -16.89 -50.98
C ARG A 58 -7.13 -17.90 -50.41
N CYS A 59 -7.73 -17.63 -49.28
CA CYS A 59 -8.65 -18.54 -48.59
C CYS A 59 -10.14 -18.17 -48.75
N GLY A 60 -10.48 -17.04 -49.39
CA GLY A 60 -11.83 -16.57 -49.60
C GLY A 60 -12.57 -16.03 -48.37
N ARG A 61 -12.02 -16.26 -47.17
CA ARG A 61 -12.66 -15.85 -45.90
C ARG A 61 -12.56 -14.36 -45.67
N THR A 62 -13.51 -13.81 -44.91
CA THR A 62 -13.54 -12.38 -44.56
C THR A 62 -13.26 -12.15 -43.09
N PHE A 63 -12.54 -11.07 -42.78
CA PHE A 63 -12.26 -10.65 -41.42
C PHE A 63 -12.37 -9.10 -41.30
N ARG A 64 -12.55 -8.61 -40.08
CA ARG A 64 -12.64 -7.18 -39.81
C ARG A 64 -11.32 -6.63 -39.32
N VAL A 65 -10.98 -5.45 -39.80
CA VAL A 65 -9.86 -4.63 -39.31
C VAL A 65 -10.44 -3.39 -38.65
N TYR A 66 -9.98 -3.11 -37.47
CA TYR A 66 -10.49 -2.00 -36.65
C TYR A 66 -9.46 -0.88 -36.61
N PRO A 67 -9.92 0.36 -36.34
CA PRO A 67 -9.01 1.46 -36.12
C PRO A 67 -8.21 1.29 -34.82
N LYS A 68 -7.14 2.07 -34.71
CA LYS A 68 -6.24 2.04 -33.54
C LYS A 68 -7.03 2.22 -32.24
N GLY A 69 -6.75 1.39 -31.26
CA GLY A 69 -7.40 1.43 -29.95
C GLY A 69 -8.82 0.84 -29.91
N VAL A 70 -9.28 0.22 -31.01
CA VAL A 70 -10.55 -0.50 -31.12
C VAL A 70 -10.31 -1.97 -31.39
N THR A 71 -11.12 -2.83 -30.81
CA THR A 71 -11.10 -4.28 -31.01
C THR A 71 -12.47 -4.80 -31.43
N GLY A 72 -12.65 -6.10 -31.48
CA GLY A 72 -13.99 -6.71 -31.68
C GLY A 72 -14.99 -6.36 -30.57
N ALA A 73 -14.51 -6.08 -29.35
CA ALA A 73 -15.35 -5.67 -28.23
C ALA A 73 -15.98 -4.29 -28.46
N GLN A 74 -17.11 -4.02 -27.82
CA GLN A 74 -17.77 -2.71 -27.90
C GLN A 74 -17.02 -1.61 -27.15
N THR A 75 -16.25 -1.97 -26.11
CA THR A 75 -15.50 -1.01 -25.28
C THR A 75 -14.13 -0.75 -25.88
N SER A 76 -13.75 0.52 -26.02
CA SER A 76 -12.45 0.94 -26.52
C SER A 76 -11.31 0.57 -25.54
N LEU A 77 -10.08 0.48 -26.05
CA LEU A 77 -8.91 0.30 -25.20
C LEU A 77 -8.67 1.49 -24.27
N ARG A 78 -9.10 2.71 -24.65
CA ARG A 78 -9.02 3.91 -23.79
C ARG A 78 -9.90 3.75 -22.55
N VAL A 79 -11.13 3.33 -22.70
CA VAL A 79 -12.05 3.13 -21.57
C VAL A 79 -11.60 1.96 -20.71
N LYS A 80 -11.10 0.88 -21.30
CA LYS A 80 -10.49 -0.21 -20.54
C LYS A 80 -9.28 0.25 -19.73
N GLY A 81 -8.39 1.03 -20.35
CA GLY A 81 -7.23 1.62 -19.65
C GLY A 81 -7.64 2.58 -18.53
N LEU A 82 -8.70 3.37 -18.74
CA LEU A 82 -9.24 4.26 -17.71
C LEU A 82 -9.84 3.45 -16.54
N ALA A 83 -10.57 2.37 -16.82
CA ALA A 83 -11.10 1.49 -15.79
C ALA A 83 -9.99 0.90 -14.91
N VAL A 84 -8.91 0.40 -15.52
CA VAL A 84 -7.75 -0.13 -14.81
C VAL A 84 -7.06 0.97 -13.99
N LEU A 85 -6.87 2.17 -14.55
CA LEU A 85 -6.28 3.29 -13.84
C LEU A 85 -7.08 3.67 -12.59
N LEU A 86 -8.40 3.82 -12.71
CA LEU A 86 -9.27 4.14 -11.57
C LEU A 86 -9.21 3.06 -10.49
N TYR A 87 -9.16 1.79 -10.88
CA TYR A 87 -8.97 0.68 -9.95
C TYR A 87 -7.62 0.75 -9.22
N LEU A 88 -6.52 1.01 -9.93
CA LEU A 88 -5.18 1.19 -9.35
C LEU A 88 -5.08 2.41 -8.41
N LEU A 89 -5.95 3.42 -8.61
CA LEU A 89 -6.09 4.55 -7.69
C LEU A 89 -6.95 4.23 -6.45
N GLY A 90 -7.33 2.96 -6.26
CA GLY A 90 -8.02 2.49 -5.05
C GLY A 90 -9.55 2.48 -5.13
N LEU A 91 -10.16 2.74 -6.29
CA LEU A 91 -11.61 2.64 -6.42
C LEU A 91 -12.06 1.18 -6.51
N SER A 92 -13.12 0.81 -5.79
CA SER A 92 -13.76 -0.50 -5.96
C SER A 92 -14.34 -0.65 -7.38
N TYR A 93 -14.53 -1.88 -7.85
CA TYR A 93 -15.14 -2.14 -9.17
C TYR A 93 -16.49 -1.43 -9.37
N GLY A 94 -17.29 -1.30 -8.29
CA GLY A 94 -18.54 -0.56 -8.31
C GLY A 94 -18.32 0.94 -8.44
N ALA A 95 -17.38 1.51 -7.71
CA ALA A 95 -17.03 2.92 -7.79
C ALA A 95 -16.42 3.28 -9.16
N VAL A 96 -15.62 2.39 -9.76
CA VAL A 96 -15.14 2.55 -11.14
C VAL A 96 -16.31 2.60 -12.13
N SER A 97 -17.29 1.69 -11.99
CA SER A 97 -18.50 1.70 -12.83
C SER A 97 -19.26 3.03 -12.75
N LEU A 98 -19.47 3.56 -11.54
CA LEU A 98 -20.11 4.86 -11.30
C LEU A 98 -19.28 6.03 -11.87
N ALA A 99 -17.97 6.01 -11.69
CA ALA A 99 -17.10 7.06 -12.24
C ALA A 99 -17.12 7.09 -13.78
N LEU A 100 -17.14 5.91 -14.42
CA LEU A 100 -17.23 5.81 -15.87
C LEU A 100 -18.62 6.25 -16.39
N ASP A 101 -19.69 5.93 -15.66
CA ASP A 101 -21.05 6.38 -16.00
C ASP A 101 -21.17 7.90 -15.93
N ALA A 102 -20.58 8.53 -14.92
CA ALA A 102 -20.49 9.99 -14.80
C ALA A 102 -19.70 10.64 -15.96
N LEU A 103 -18.81 9.88 -16.62
CA LEU A 103 -18.10 10.30 -17.84
C LEU A 103 -18.88 9.96 -19.13
N GLY A 104 -20.12 9.50 -19.03
CA GLY A 104 -20.98 9.13 -20.14
C GLY A 104 -20.65 7.77 -20.78
N VAL A 105 -19.91 6.91 -20.10
CA VAL A 105 -19.52 5.59 -20.63
C VAL A 105 -19.82 4.50 -19.59
N TYR A 106 -20.99 3.92 -19.70
CA TYR A 106 -21.39 2.86 -18.78
C TYR A 106 -20.65 1.55 -19.01
N LEU A 107 -20.01 1.03 -17.95
CA LEU A 107 -19.52 -0.33 -17.82
C LEU A 107 -20.08 -0.93 -16.53
N CYS A 108 -20.71 -2.10 -16.61
CA CYS A 108 -21.16 -2.80 -15.40
C CYS A 108 -19.95 -3.31 -14.57
N LYS A 109 -20.18 -3.51 -13.28
CA LYS A 109 -19.16 -3.98 -12.31
C LYS A 109 -18.41 -5.23 -12.78
N SER A 110 -19.10 -6.21 -13.37
CA SER A 110 -18.47 -7.43 -13.92
C SER A 110 -17.55 -7.11 -15.11
N SER A 111 -17.93 -6.22 -16.02
CA SER A 111 -17.08 -5.82 -17.13
C SER A 111 -15.83 -5.06 -16.67
N VAL A 112 -15.92 -4.29 -15.59
CA VAL A 112 -14.76 -3.65 -14.95
C VAL A 112 -13.84 -4.72 -14.37
N TYR A 113 -14.41 -5.68 -13.60
CA TYR A 113 -13.66 -6.81 -13.05
C TYR A 113 -12.92 -7.59 -14.15
N ASP A 114 -13.64 -8.05 -15.19
CA ASP A 114 -13.04 -8.81 -16.30
C ASP A 114 -11.92 -8.01 -17.00
N THR A 115 -12.09 -6.69 -17.12
CA THR A 115 -11.07 -5.82 -17.72
C THR A 115 -9.81 -5.75 -16.86
N VAL A 116 -9.96 -5.63 -15.54
CA VAL A 116 -8.83 -5.58 -14.60
C VAL A 116 -8.11 -6.92 -14.57
N GLN A 117 -8.85 -8.04 -14.48
CA GLN A 117 -8.27 -9.39 -14.50
C GLN A 117 -7.50 -9.67 -15.79
N ALA A 118 -8.08 -9.35 -16.96
CA ALA A 118 -7.42 -9.54 -18.24
C ALA A 118 -6.12 -8.71 -18.41
N VAL A 119 -5.99 -7.61 -17.67
CA VAL A 119 -4.72 -6.85 -17.61
C VAL A 119 -3.76 -7.47 -16.62
N ALA A 120 -4.23 -7.88 -15.44
CA ALA A 120 -3.41 -8.55 -14.43
C ALA A 120 -2.74 -9.82 -14.98
N GLU A 121 -3.48 -10.64 -15.73
CA GLU A 121 -2.95 -11.86 -16.40
C GLU A 121 -1.86 -11.57 -17.42
N ARG A 122 -1.78 -10.35 -17.94
CA ARG A 122 -0.77 -9.94 -18.95
C ARG A 122 0.44 -9.26 -18.32
N VAL A 123 0.36 -8.89 -17.06
CA VAL A 123 1.53 -8.38 -16.35
C VAL A 123 2.49 -9.56 -16.19
N PRO A 124 3.70 -9.49 -16.76
CA PRO A 124 4.67 -10.56 -16.55
C PRO A 124 4.92 -10.68 -15.06
N GLY A 125 4.92 -11.89 -14.54
CA GLY A 125 5.40 -12.17 -13.20
C GLY A 125 6.83 -11.65 -13.10
N LEU A 126 7.02 -10.54 -12.40
CA LEU A 126 8.36 -10.04 -12.13
C LEU A 126 9.04 -11.05 -11.21
N LYS A 127 10.10 -11.67 -11.70
CA LYS A 127 10.92 -12.51 -10.85
C LYS A 127 11.63 -11.62 -9.82
N ARG A 128 11.64 -12.05 -8.58
CA ARG A 128 12.24 -11.28 -7.47
C ARG A 128 13.69 -10.91 -7.79
N GLU A 129 14.45 -11.84 -8.36
CA GLU A 129 15.84 -11.61 -8.76
C GLU A 129 15.99 -10.53 -9.86
N GLU A 130 15.02 -10.42 -10.76
CA GLU A 130 15.01 -9.38 -11.81
C GLU A 130 14.69 -8.00 -11.23
N VAL A 131 13.78 -7.92 -10.23
CA VAL A 131 13.45 -6.66 -9.54
C VAL A 131 14.65 -6.16 -8.73
N PHE A 132 15.36 -7.06 -8.06
CA PHE A 132 16.50 -6.70 -7.21
C PHE A 132 17.80 -6.57 -7.97
N ALA A 133 17.86 -6.98 -9.27
CA ALA A 133 19.08 -6.90 -10.07
C ALA A 133 19.60 -5.45 -10.14
N GLY A 134 20.70 -5.20 -9.43
CA GLY A 134 21.33 -3.88 -9.37
C GLY A 134 20.62 -2.83 -8.51
N LEU A 135 19.48 -3.16 -7.87
CA LEU A 135 18.85 -2.27 -6.90
C LEU A 135 19.62 -2.31 -5.59
N LYS A 136 20.00 -1.14 -5.10
CA LYS A 136 20.56 -0.96 -3.76
C LYS A 136 19.75 0.11 -3.05
N THR A 137 19.24 -0.23 -1.87
CA THR A 137 18.58 0.74 -1.00
C THR A 137 19.02 0.52 0.44
N PRO A 138 19.52 1.57 1.09
CA PRO A 138 19.91 1.46 2.49
C PRO A 138 18.70 1.49 3.45
N ALA A 139 17.52 1.88 2.98
CA ALA A 139 16.30 2.02 3.80
C ALA A 139 15.17 1.14 3.25
N LEU A 140 14.91 0.05 3.95
CA LEU A 140 13.84 -0.90 3.63
C LEU A 140 12.60 -0.58 4.47
N GLY A 141 11.48 -0.31 3.83
CA GLY A 141 10.17 -0.23 4.49
C GLY A 141 9.52 -1.61 4.54
N GLY A 142 8.93 -1.98 5.68
CA GLY A 142 8.15 -3.21 5.85
C GLY A 142 6.84 -2.94 6.56
N ASP A 143 5.74 -3.48 6.04
CA ASP A 143 4.39 -3.35 6.62
C ASP A 143 3.58 -4.62 6.39
N LEU A 144 2.64 -4.90 7.28
CA LEU A 144 1.69 -6.01 7.17
C LEU A 144 0.29 -5.47 7.01
N THR A 145 -0.49 -6.17 6.20
CA THR A 145 -1.92 -5.91 6.08
C THR A 145 -2.67 -7.21 5.94
N SER A 146 -3.88 -7.27 6.48
CA SER A 146 -4.74 -8.45 6.34
C SER A 146 -5.86 -8.17 5.36
N VAL A 147 -6.06 -9.09 4.42
CA VAL A 147 -7.15 -9.04 3.44
C VAL A 147 -8.04 -10.26 3.57
N LYS A 148 -9.33 -10.09 3.36
CA LYS A 148 -10.29 -11.20 3.40
C LYS A 148 -10.58 -11.70 1.99
N VAL A 149 -10.15 -12.93 1.68
CA VAL A 149 -10.36 -13.57 0.38
C VAL A 149 -11.17 -14.85 0.58
N ASN A 150 -12.30 -14.97 -0.08
CA ASN A 150 -13.22 -16.14 0.02
C ASN A 150 -13.58 -16.51 1.48
N GLY A 151 -13.71 -15.50 2.34
CA GLY A 151 -14.06 -15.72 3.75
C GLY A 151 -12.88 -15.99 4.68
N GLN A 152 -11.68 -16.24 4.16
CA GLN A 152 -10.45 -16.44 4.93
C GLN A 152 -9.62 -15.17 4.98
N TRP A 153 -8.95 -14.92 6.13
CA TRP A 153 -8.00 -13.85 6.28
C TRP A 153 -6.64 -14.31 5.77
N LEU A 154 -6.03 -13.50 4.93
CA LEU A 154 -4.66 -13.65 4.45
C LEU A 154 -3.84 -12.47 4.96
N THR A 155 -2.65 -12.75 5.49
CA THR A 155 -1.68 -11.73 5.86
C THR A 155 -0.78 -11.46 4.66
N LEU A 156 -0.75 -10.20 4.21
CA LEU A 156 0.13 -9.75 3.13
C LEU A 156 1.27 -8.93 3.72
N GLY A 157 2.49 -9.35 3.41
CA GLY A 157 3.71 -8.58 3.66
C GLY A 157 4.02 -7.67 2.47
N LEU A 158 4.28 -6.41 2.74
CA LEU A 158 4.66 -5.42 1.75
C LEU A 158 6.05 -4.87 2.08
N THR A 159 6.99 -4.93 1.13
CA THR A 159 8.26 -4.22 1.26
C THR A 159 8.41 -3.13 0.22
N VAL A 160 9.04 -2.03 0.63
CA VAL A 160 9.29 -0.87 -0.21
C VAL A 160 10.72 -0.35 -0.03
N ASP A 161 11.28 0.23 -1.06
CA ASP A 161 12.41 1.13 -0.92
C ASP A 161 11.90 2.46 -0.34
N ASP A 162 12.22 2.77 0.92
CA ASP A 162 11.73 3.96 1.60
C ASP A 162 12.31 5.27 1.02
N VAL A 163 13.40 5.20 0.29
CA VAL A 163 14.02 6.35 -0.38
C VAL A 163 13.24 6.73 -1.64
N SER A 164 12.96 5.78 -2.52
CA SER A 164 12.26 6.04 -3.80
C SER A 164 10.74 5.83 -3.73
N GLY A 165 10.24 5.05 -2.75
CA GLY A 165 8.86 4.60 -2.66
C GLY A 165 8.53 3.47 -3.64
N LEU A 166 9.53 2.80 -4.20
CA LEU A 166 9.33 1.64 -5.07
C LEU A 166 8.88 0.45 -4.23
N VAL A 167 7.76 -0.17 -4.63
CA VAL A 167 7.33 -1.44 -4.04
C VAL A 167 8.29 -2.54 -4.51
N LEU A 168 8.90 -3.25 -3.57
CA LEU A 168 9.85 -4.32 -3.82
C LEU A 168 9.16 -5.68 -3.87
N THR A 169 8.34 -5.97 -2.86
CA THR A 169 7.55 -7.22 -2.82
C THR A 169 6.16 -7.00 -2.25
N VAL A 170 5.26 -7.89 -2.65
CA VAL A 170 3.96 -8.12 -2.00
C VAL A 170 3.83 -9.63 -1.90
N ASP A 171 3.89 -10.16 -0.69
CA ASP A 171 3.93 -11.59 -0.45
C ASP A 171 2.78 -12.04 0.48
N ASP A 172 2.27 -13.23 0.24
CA ASP A 172 1.35 -13.91 1.16
C ASP A 172 2.16 -14.59 2.26
N LEU A 173 1.88 -14.25 3.52
CA LEU A 173 2.59 -14.76 4.68
C LEU A 173 1.69 -15.70 5.47
N ALA A 174 2.27 -16.81 5.92
CA ALA A 174 1.55 -17.79 6.74
C ALA A 174 1.30 -17.32 8.18
N GLY A 175 1.97 -16.23 8.63
CA GLY A 175 1.86 -15.70 9.98
C GLY A 175 2.50 -14.32 10.13
N GLU A 176 2.50 -13.81 11.35
CA GLU A 176 3.03 -12.50 11.73
C GLU A 176 4.06 -12.61 12.87
N ASP A 177 4.51 -13.84 13.18
CA ASP A 177 5.52 -14.06 14.21
C ASP A 177 6.93 -13.68 13.72
N THR A 178 7.86 -13.53 14.68
CA THR A 178 9.23 -13.10 14.43
C THR A 178 9.96 -13.99 13.43
N GLN A 179 9.80 -15.32 13.55
CA GLN A 179 10.48 -16.26 12.67
C GLN A 179 10.02 -16.10 11.22
N MET A 180 8.70 -16.07 10.99
CA MET A 180 8.10 -15.89 9.67
C MET A 180 8.54 -14.57 9.04
N LEU A 181 8.50 -13.46 9.80
CA LEU A 181 8.93 -12.16 9.33
C LEU A 181 10.43 -12.13 9.02
N ARG A 182 11.25 -12.80 9.80
CA ARG A 182 12.68 -12.92 9.53
C ARG A 182 12.93 -13.67 8.21
N GLU A 183 12.37 -14.87 8.06
CA GLU A 183 12.50 -15.69 6.84
C GLU A 183 12.07 -14.93 5.59
N TRP A 184 11.06 -14.08 5.73
CA TRP A 184 10.58 -13.24 4.64
C TRP A 184 11.52 -12.07 4.34
N MET A 185 11.99 -11.34 5.36
CA MET A 185 12.72 -10.08 5.19
C MET A 185 14.21 -10.25 4.96
N GLU A 186 14.85 -11.27 5.56
CA GLU A 186 16.30 -11.50 5.47
C GLU A 186 16.80 -11.53 4.00
N PRO A 187 16.22 -12.35 3.08
CA PRO A 187 16.70 -12.39 1.71
C PRO A 187 16.45 -11.08 0.93
N ILE A 188 15.45 -10.31 1.34
CA ILE A 188 15.16 -9.01 0.72
C ILE A 188 16.18 -7.98 1.19
N ALA A 189 16.40 -7.88 2.49
CA ALA A 189 17.35 -6.95 3.10
C ALA A 189 18.77 -7.16 2.58
N GLU A 190 19.22 -8.43 2.49
CA GLU A 190 20.51 -8.78 1.92
C GLU A 190 20.63 -8.41 0.43
N ALA A 191 19.63 -8.75 -0.38
CA ALA A 191 19.64 -8.48 -1.81
C ALA A 191 19.77 -6.99 -2.12
N VAL A 192 19.06 -6.13 -1.37
CA VAL A 192 19.09 -4.67 -1.59
C VAL A 192 20.21 -3.98 -0.78
N GLY A 193 20.82 -4.65 0.20
CA GLY A 193 21.85 -4.08 1.07
C GLY A 193 21.30 -3.08 2.07
N ALA A 194 20.13 -3.41 2.68
CA ALA A 194 19.48 -2.58 3.66
C ALA A 194 20.33 -2.38 4.93
N GLN A 195 20.27 -1.19 5.51
CA GLN A 195 20.94 -0.82 6.75
C GLN A 195 19.94 -0.43 7.84
N ILE A 196 18.76 0.03 7.43
CA ILE A 196 17.70 0.41 8.33
C ILE A 196 16.35 -0.14 7.85
N LEU A 197 15.56 -0.63 8.80
CA LEU A 197 14.18 -1.05 8.60
C LEU A 197 13.22 0.06 9.06
N VAL A 198 12.29 0.45 8.23
CA VAL A 198 11.18 1.34 8.57
C VAL A 198 9.92 0.48 8.69
N SER A 199 9.38 0.31 9.89
CA SER A 199 8.20 -0.55 10.14
C SER A 199 7.27 0.06 11.19
N ASP A 200 6.19 -0.61 11.51
CA ASP A 200 5.41 -0.27 12.70
C ASP A 200 6.15 -0.61 14.02
N ASP A 201 5.50 -0.45 15.15
CA ASP A 201 6.06 -0.70 16.49
C ASP A 201 5.78 -2.12 17.03
N ALA A 202 5.40 -3.07 16.17
CA ALA A 202 5.21 -4.46 16.57
C ALA A 202 6.52 -5.10 17.04
N ASP A 203 6.45 -5.89 18.11
CA ASP A 203 7.63 -6.52 18.70
C ASP A 203 8.33 -7.47 17.74
N ALA A 204 7.58 -8.13 16.85
CA ALA A 204 8.14 -8.99 15.83
C ALA A 204 9.08 -8.23 14.87
N PHE A 205 8.72 -7.03 14.42
CA PHE A 205 9.60 -6.20 13.58
C PHE A 205 10.82 -5.67 14.35
N LYS A 206 10.66 -5.35 15.64
CA LYS A 206 11.80 -4.95 16.49
C LYS A 206 12.82 -6.09 16.60
N SER A 207 12.33 -7.31 16.87
CA SER A 207 13.18 -8.50 16.97
C SER A 207 13.87 -8.80 15.65
N VAL A 208 13.15 -8.75 14.52
CA VAL A 208 13.74 -8.98 13.20
C VAL A 208 14.82 -7.94 12.87
N ALA A 209 14.59 -6.66 13.16
CA ALA A 209 15.61 -5.64 12.94
C ALA A 209 16.88 -5.92 13.76
N ASP A 210 16.71 -6.27 15.05
CA ASP A 210 17.84 -6.59 15.93
C ASP A 210 18.60 -7.86 15.48
N GLU A 211 17.88 -8.93 15.09
CA GLU A 211 18.45 -10.18 14.62
C GLU A 211 19.20 -10.05 13.29
N LEU A 212 18.71 -9.19 12.38
CA LEU A 212 19.36 -8.91 11.09
C LEU A 212 20.44 -7.83 11.19
N GLY A 213 20.68 -7.27 12.38
CA GLY A 213 21.65 -6.19 12.58
C GLY A 213 21.29 -4.89 11.88
N LEU A 214 19.99 -4.68 11.61
CA LEU A 214 19.47 -3.46 11.01
C LEU A 214 19.14 -2.43 12.08
N GLU A 215 19.43 -1.16 11.82
CA GLU A 215 18.81 -0.10 12.59
C GLU A 215 17.28 -0.13 12.37
N GLN A 216 16.50 0.37 13.31
CA GLN A 216 15.06 0.49 13.09
C GLN A 216 14.59 1.94 13.26
N GLN A 217 13.78 2.39 12.30
CA GLN A 217 12.93 3.57 12.43
C GLN A 217 11.48 3.11 12.54
N VAL A 218 10.84 3.38 13.66
CA VAL A 218 9.42 3.06 13.81
C VAL A 218 8.57 4.10 13.09
N CYS A 219 7.52 3.64 12.42
CA CYS A 219 6.62 4.48 11.63
C CYS A 219 5.90 5.53 12.50
N LYS A 220 6.18 6.79 12.24
CA LYS A 220 5.63 7.94 12.97
C LYS A 220 4.10 7.98 12.94
N GLY A 221 3.52 7.60 11.81
CA GLY A 221 2.08 7.58 11.62
C GLY A 221 1.38 6.55 12.49
N HIS A 222 1.95 5.34 12.60
CA HIS A 222 1.43 4.27 13.46
C HIS A 222 1.51 4.68 14.94
N VAL A 223 2.69 5.12 15.40
CA VAL A 223 2.88 5.53 16.81
C VAL A 223 1.97 6.69 17.19
N LYS A 224 1.80 7.69 16.30
CA LYS A 224 0.89 8.81 16.57
C LYS A 224 -0.56 8.34 16.74
N ARG A 225 -1.07 7.51 15.83
CA ARG A 225 -2.44 6.98 15.91
C ARG A 225 -2.65 6.12 17.14
N ASN A 226 -1.72 5.18 17.40
CA ASN A 226 -1.82 4.27 18.55
C ASN A 226 -1.73 5.02 19.87
N THR A 227 -0.83 6.01 19.98
CA THR A 227 -0.71 6.83 21.19
C THR A 227 -1.98 7.67 21.41
N GLN A 228 -2.54 8.28 20.36
CA GLN A 228 -3.78 9.05 20.50
C GLN A 228 -4.94 8.16 20.94
N ALA A 229 -5.09 6.96 20.35
CA ALA A 229 -6.13 6.02 20.74
C ALA A 229 -5.99 5.58 22.21
N LEU A 230 -4.77 5.39 22.71
CA LEU A 230 -4.51 5.08 24.12
C LEU A 230 -4.84 6.26 25.04
N ILE A 231 -4.47 7.48 24.65
CA ILE A 231 -4.82 8.70 25.38
C ILE A 231 -6.35 8.84 25.45
N ASP A 232 -7.05 8.70 24.33
CA ASP A 232 -8.51 8.84 24.26
C ASP A 232 -9.23 7.77 25.11
N SER A 233 -8.65 6.57 25.22
CA SER A 233 -9.15 5.47 26.05
C SER A 233 -8.91 5.71 27.55
N LEU A 234 -7.75 6.27 27.91
CA LEU A 234 -7.35 6.43 29.33
C LEU A 234 -7.91 7.70 29.95
N LEU A 235 -8.05 8.77 29.19
CA LEU A 235 -8.41 10.08 29.68
C LEU A 235 -9.76 10.11 30.46
N PRO A 236 -10.86 9.47 30.01
CA PRO A 236 -12.11 9.43 30.75
C PRO A 236 -12.00 8.72 32.09
N GLU A 237 -11.25 7.60 32.16
CA GLU A 237 -11.06 6.85 33.41
C GLU A 237 -10.14 7.63 34.39
N ALA A 238 -9.13 8.32 33.86
CA ALA A 238 -8.17 9.11 34.63
C ALA A 238 -8.76 10.40 35.21
N THR A 239 -9.71 11.05 34.49
CA THR A 239 -10.32 12.31 34.97
C THR A 239 -11.21 12.14 36.20
N ILE A 240 -11.67 10.94 36.48
CA ILE A 240 -12.53 10.65 37.65
C ILE A 240 -11.82 9.76 38.68
N ASP A 241 -10.54 9.41 38.44
CA ASP A 241 -9.78 8.41 39.22
C ASP A 241 -10.65 7.19 39.58
N ALA A 242 -11.20 6.56 38.53
CA ALA A 242 -12.29 5.58 38.63
C ALA A 242 -12.00 4.40 39.58
N ASP A 243 -10.74 4.08 39.82
CA ASP A 243 -10.31 2.99 40.70
C ASP A 243 -9.48 3.46 41.91
N GLY A 244 -9.36 4.78 42.11
CA GLY A 244 -8.60 5.37 43.23
C GLY A 244 -7.09 5.16 43.15
N SER A 245 -6.57 4.59 42.05
CA SER A 245 -5.17 4.24 41.90
C SER A 245 -4.25 5.44 41.72
N LEU A 246 -4.74 6.54 41.18
CA LEU A 246 -3.99 7.77 41.04
C LEU A 246 -3.72 8.41 42.38
N ALA A 247 -4.77 8.58 43.21
CA ALA A 247 -4.65 9.08 44.57
C ALA A 247 -3.71 8.21 45.42
N ALA A 248 -3.82 6.88 45.30
CA ALA A 248 -2.91 5.91 45.96
C ALA A 248 -1.46 6.05 45.51
N SER A 249 -1.21 6.46 44.26
CA SER A 249 0.11 6.73 43.71
C SER A 249 0.63 8.16 44.01
N GLY A 250 -0.16 8.99 44.70
CA GLY A 250 0.20 10.38 44.99
C GLY A 250 0.14 11.31 43.78
N VAL A 251 -0.60 10.94 42.74
CA VAL A 251 -0.73 11.71 41.48
C VAL A 251 -2.11 12.32 41.40
N THR A 252 -2.19 13.63 41.11
CA THR A 252 -3.49 14.30 40.95
C THR A 252 -4.05 14.12 39.53
N VAL A 253 -5.36 14.25 39.40
CA VAL A 253 -6.05 14.20 38.07
C VAL A 253 -5.50 15.27 37.13
N GLU A 254 -5.26 16.49 37.63
CA GLU A 254 -4.70 17.58 36.84
C GLU A 254 -3.32 17.23 36.26
N GLN A 255 -2.49 16.55 37.07
CA GLN A 255 -1.16 16.09 36.65
C GLN A 255 -1.28 15.04 35.56
N VAL A 256 -2.20 14.08 35.67
CA VAL A 256 -2.43 13.05 34.65
C VAL A 256 -2.89 13.69 33.33
N VAL A 257 -3.83 14.61 33.37
CA VAL A 257 -4.31 15.32 32.19
C VAL A 257 -3.17 16.10 31.50
N ALA A 258 -2.31 16.75 32.31
CA ALA A 258 -1.15 17.48 31.83
C ALA A 258 -0.12 16.49 31.16
N ASP A 259 0.16 15.35 31.79
CA ASP A 259 1.07 14.33 31.29
C ASP A 259 0.58 13.74 29.97
N LEU A 260 -0.71 13.39 29.87
CA LEU A 260 -1.29 12.85 28.62
C LEU A 260 -1.29 13.88 27.48
N ARG A 261 -1.59 15.16 27.79
CA ARG A 261 -1.48 16.25 26.81
C ARG A 261 -0.04 16.43 26.35
N ARG A 262 0.90 16.45 27.29
CA ARG A 262 2.33 16.57 26.99
C ARG A 262 2.83 15.40 26.13
N LEU A 263 2.41 14.16 26.44
CA LEU A 263 2.73 12.99 25.60
C LEU A 263 2.26 13.19 24.17
N GLY A 264 1.03 13.65 23.94
CA GLY A 264 0.50 13.94 22.62
C GLY A 264 1.34 14.97 21.84
N GLU A 265 1.82 16.04 22.53
CA GLU A 265 2.73 17.03 21.95
C GLU A 265 4.08 16.39 21.56
N LEU A 266 4.69 15.62 22.46
CA LEU A 266 5.97 14.96 22.24
C LEU A 266 5.90 14.02 21.01
N ILE A 267 4.86 13.21 20.91
CA ILE A 267 4.63 12.31 19.77
C ILE A 267 4.44 13.08 18.44
N CYS A 268 3.96 14.32 18.48
CA CYS A 268 3.88 15.17 17.29
C CYS A 268 5.25 15.78 16.92
N THR A 269 6.03 16.23 17.90
CA THR A 269 7.33 16.89 17.66
C THR A 269 8.48 15.90 17.47
N ARG A 270 8.49 14.81 18.23
CA ARG A 270 9.49 13.72 18.19
C ARG A 270 10.93 14.23 18.24
N ARG A 271 11.25 15.04 19.25
CA ARG A 271 12.62 15.54 19.44
C ARG A 271 13.41 14.53 20.24
N PRO A 272 14.67 14.18 19.86
CA PRO A 272 15.49 13.25 20.61
C PRO A 272 15.71 13.66 22.06
N GLU A 273 15.85 14.97 22.30
CA GLU A 273 16.06 15.58 23.63
C GLU A 273 14.85 15.46 24.58
N ASP A 274 13.66 15.14 24.08
CA ASP A 274 12.44 15.03 24.89
C ASP A 274 12.33 13.68 25.63
N VAL A 275 13.33 12.81 25.53
CA VAL A 275 13.35 11.48 26.22
C VAL A 275 13.28 11.58 27.73
N ASP A 276 13.91 12.60 28.31
CA ASP A 276 13.88 12.82 29.77
C ASP A 276 12.49 13.16 30.29
N ALA A 277 11.71 13.91 29.50
CA ALA A 277 10.30 14.20 29.84
C ALA A 277 9.44 12.93 29.91
N LEU A 278 9.73 11.93 29.06
CA LEU A 278 9.04 10.63 29.11
C LEU A 278 9.47 9.81 30.32
N ALA A 279 10.77 9.85 30.66
CA ALA A 279 11.29 9.21 31.88
C ALA A 279 10.63 9.80 33.12
N ASP A 280 10.52 11.13 33.21
CA ASP A 280 9.86 11.82 34.32
C ASP A 280 8.37 11.44 34.44
N MET A 281 7.65 11.33 33.34
CA MET A 281 6.27 10.84 33.31
C MET A 281 6.19 9.40 33.83
N TYR A 282 7.03 8.50 33.35
CA TYR A 282 7.09 7.12 33.82
C TYR A 282 7.36 7.05 35.33
N LEU A 283 8.33 7.80 35.85
CA LEU A 283 8.74 7.79 37.25
C LEU A 283 7.61 8.21 38.21
N ARG A 284 6.70 9.08 37.77
CA ARG A 284 5.52 9.47 38.60
C ARG A 284 4.60 8.29 38.92
N TYR A 285 4.56 7.28 38.06
CA TYR A 285 3.66 6.11 38.15
C TYR A 285 4.41 4.82 38.55
N VAL A 286 5.70 4.90 38.88
CA VAL A 286 6.53 3.71 39.14
C VAL A 286 6.06 2.90 40.33
N GLY A 287 5.41 3.55 41.31
CA GLY A 287 4.83 2.89 42.49
C GLY A 287 3.56 2.07 42.23
N SER A 288 2.96 2.19 41.03
CA SER A 288 1.80 1.37 40.67
C SER A 288 2.20 -0.09 40.41
N CYS A 289 1.42 -1.03 40.95
CA CYS A 289 1.71 -2.48 40.86
C CYS A 289 0.99 -3.12 39.66
N ALA A 290 1.61 -4.19 39.13
CA ALA A 290 0.95 -5.07 38.18
C ALA A 290 -0.30 -5.73 38.81
N PRO A 291 -1.37 -5.92 38.06
CA PRO A 291 -2.56 -6.60 38.55
C PRO A 291 -2.23 -8.09 38.84
N GLU A 292 -2.89 -8.64 39.85
CA GLU A 292 -2.87 -10.08 40.07
C GLU A 292 -3.62 -10.82 38.94
N ALA A 293 -3.37 -12.12 38.78
CA ALA A 293 -4.00 -12.92 37.77
C ALA A 293 -5.54 -12.82 37.86
N GLY A 294 -6.17 -12.42 36.76
CA GLY A 294 -7.61 -12.25 36.67
C GLY A 294 -8.13 -10.86 37.11
N GLN A 295 -7.29 -9.97 37.59
CA GLN A 295 -7.67 -8.60 37.93
C GLN A 295 -7.47 -7.64 36.74
N LYS A 296 -8.33 -6.61 36.64
CA LYS A 296 -8.15 -5.53 35.67
C LYS A 296 -6.98 -4.64 36.10
N ALA A 297 -6.12 -4.28 35.15
CA ALA A 297 -5.04 -3.32 35.37
C ALA A 297 -5.61 -1.96 35.77
N THR A 298 -5.03 -1.36 36.82
CA THR A 298 -5.43 -0.04 37.32
C THR A 298 -5.07 1.08 36.34
N VAL A 299 -5.72 2.22 36.46
CA VAL A 299 -5.44 3.42 35.64
C VAL A 299 -3.99 3.84 35.78
N ALA A 300 -3.48 3.93 37.01
CA ALA A 300 -2.08 4.30 37.29
C ALA A 300 -1.09 3.30 36.65
N TYR A 301 -1.35 1.99 36.69
CA TYR A 301 -0.50 0.99 36.08
C TYR A 301 -0.52 1.04 34.54
N ARG A 302 -1.69 1.27 33.94
CA ARG A 302 -1.83 1.46 32.48
C ARG A 302 -1.10 2.70 31.99
N LEU A 303 -1.11 3.80 32.73
CA LEU A 303 -0.34 5.01 32.45
C LEU A 303 1.17 4.74 32.56
N ARG A 304 1.59 4.03 33.62
CA ARG A 304 2.98 3.59 33.75
C ARG A 304 3.46 2.82 32.50
N LEU A 305 2.68 1.85 32.05
CA LEU A 305 3.03 1.06 30.85
C LEU A 305 3.07 1.92 29.59
N LEU A 306 2.13 2.85 29.43
CA LEU A 306 2.11 3.76 28.27
C LEU A 306 3.38 4.62 28.21
N PHE A 307 3.78 5.24 29.34
CA PHE A 307 4.98 6.08 29.36
C PHE A 307 6.27 5.26 29.20
N LEU A 308 6.34 4.09 29.84
CA LEU A 308 7.49 3.17 29.69
C LEU A 308 7.68 2.73 28.25
N ASP A 309 6.59 2.33 27.60
CA ASP A 309 6.63 1.88 26.21
C ASP A 309 7.09 3.02 25.27
N ARG A 310 6.54 4.24 25.44
CA ARG A 310 6.96 5.39 24.62
C ARG A 310 8.39 5.84 24.90
N TRP A 311 8.86 5.71 26.14
CA TRP A 311 10.24 5.96 26.52
C TRP A 311 11.19 4.96 25.84
N ASN A 312 10.90 3.67 25.94
CA ASN A 312 11.71 2.62 25.30
C ASN A 312 11.73 2.74 23.76
N LEU A 313 10.62 3.17 23.18
CA LEU A 313 10.48 3.34 21.74
C LEU A 313 11.18 4.60 21.19
N TRP A 314 11.53 5.57 22.07
CA TRP A 314 11.88 6.93 21.65
C TRP A 314 13.08 7.00 20.72
N SER A 315 14.11 6.23 20.97
CA SER A 315 15.31 6.18 20.12
C SER A 315 14.98 5.69 18.70
N ARG A 316 14.13 4.66 18.57
CA ARG A 316 13.68 4.12 17.28
C ARG A 316 12.67 5.08 16.59
N LEU A 317 11.88 5.81 17.35
CA LEU A 317 10.92 6.79 16.81
C LEU A 317 11.60 8.05 16.26
N THR A 318 12.73 8.44 16.83
CA THR A 318 13.47 9.67 16.46
C THR A 318 14.66 9.41 15.54
N ARG A 319 14.95 8.17 15.18
CA ARG A 319 16.11 7.76 14.39
C ARG A 319 16.23 8.50 13.06
N TYR A 320 15.11 8.81 12.40
CA TYR A 320 15.09 9.55 11.13
C TYR A 320 15.79 10.91 11.19
N ARG A 321 15.97 11.49 12.36
CA ARG A 321 16.65 12.79 12.53
C ARG A 321 18.16 12.68 12.40
N SER A 322 18.75 11.59 12.91
CA SER A 322 20.20 11.36 12.96
C SER A 322 20.69 10.40 11.88
N TRP A 323 19.82 9.51 11.40
CA TRP A 323 20.24 8.50 10.43
C TRP A 323 20.63 9.11 9.07
N ARG A 324 21.74 8.62 8.52
CA ARG A 324 22.23 8.95 7.19
C ARG A 324 22.69 7.67 6.51
N GLY A 325 22.23 7.43 5.31
CA GLY A 325 22.69 6.33 4.48
C GLY A 325 24.10 6.57 3.93
N PRO A 326 24.69 5.53 3.30
CA PRO A 326 26.08 5.55 2.82
C PRO A 326 26.41 6.68 1.84
N HIS A 327 25.41 7.17 1.10
CA HIS A 327 25.54 8.28 0.13
C HIS A 327 24.83 9.56 0.60
N GLY A 328 24.52 9.67 1.90
CA GLY A 328 23.84 10.83 2.47
C GLY A 328 22.31 10.76 2.38
N GLU A 329 21.74 9.61 2.09
CA GLU A 329 20.30 9.41 2.10
C GLU A 329 19.72 9.73 3.49
N THR A 330 18.51 10.25 3.49
CA THR A 330 17.76 10.55 4.72
C THR A 330 16.41 9.84 4.66
N LEU A 331 15.94 9.38 5.82
CA LEU A 331 14.55 8.90 5.91
C LEU A 331 13.59 10.06 5.73
N GLY A 332 12.61 9.88 4.89
CA GLY A 332 11.59 10.89 4.60
C GLY A 332 10.85 11.32 5.87
N ALA A 333 10.39 12.57 5.89
CA ALA A 333 9.55 13.10 6.97
C ALA A 333 8.09 12.57 6.90
N ARG A 334 7.87 11.43 6.27
CA ARG A 334 6.54 10.82 6.07
C ARG A 334 5.92 10.31 7.35
#